data_97c257291cc82a4b9411372ca2d6f8e0
#
_entry.id   97c257291cc82a4b9411372ca2d6f8e0
#
_cell.length_a   1.000
_cell.length_b   1.000
_cell.length_c   1.000
_cell.angle_alpha   90.00
_cell.angle_beta   90.00
_cell.angle_gamma   90.00
#
_symmetry.space_group_name_H-M   'P 1'
#
loop_
_entity.id
_entity.type
_entity.pdbx_description
1 polymer ?
#
loop_
_entity_poly.entity_id
_entity_poly.type
_entity_poly.pdbx_seq_one_letter_code
_entity_poly.pdbx_strand_id
1 'polypeptide(L)'
;MNKLIETLASLNLSGADTKIIRLDENSYKLESNYGYNDSYFQYDVHYYDWMTAEVDVDGNIFSAVRKSGSEFWNGGGEMSEERVVNFGDPEWKLPNEAKEAVLKNANKILALQVGEFVEFDRDGNHKIEYISASAGRIGLQK
;
A
#
# COMPACT_ATOMS: atom_id res chain seq x y z
N MET A 1 11.27 -9.12 -17.46
CA MET A 1 10.16 -8.69 -16.60
C MET A 1 9.88 -7.21 -16.80
N ASN A 2 8.63 -6.81 -16.66
CA ASN A 2 8.22 -5.42 -16.83
C ASN A 2 8.78 -4.57 -15.69
N LYS A 3 9.45 -3.47 -16.02
CA LYS A 3 10.09 -2.61 -15.02
C LYS A 3 9.08 -1.96 -14.08
N LEU A 4 7.91 -1.58 -14.60
CA LEU A 4 6.85 -1.01 -13.76
C LEU A 4 6.43 -2.00 -12.67
N ILE A 5 6.21 -3.25 -13.07
CA ILE A 5 5.79 -4.28 -12.12
C ILE A 5 6.90 -4.55 -11.10
N GLU A 6 8.15 -4.58 -11.53
CA GLU A 6 9.27 -4.75 -10.60
C GLU A 6 9.32 -3.65 -9.56
N THR A 7 9.14 -2.40 -10.00
CA THR A 7 9.17 -1.26 -9.09
C THR A 7 8.02 -1.32 -8.10
N LEU A 8 6.81 -1.58 -8.58
CA LEU A 8 5.65 -1.68 -7.70
C LEU A 8 5.83 -2.82 -6.69
N ALA A 9 6.37 -3.94 -7.15
CA ALA A 9 6.62 -5.08 -6.27
C ALA A 9 7.63 -4.74 -5.18
N SER A 10 8.63 -3.94 -5.52
CA SER A 10 9.66 -3.54 -4.56
C SER A 10 9.14 -2.54 -3.53
N LEU A 11 8.11 -1.79 -3.89
CA LEU A 11 7.49 -0.81 -2.99
C LEU A 11 6.42 -1.43 -2.08
N ASN A 12 5.94 -2.61 -2.43
CA ASN A 12 4.87 -3.26 -1.69
C ASN A 12 5.38 -3.73 -0.33
N LEU A 13 4.76 -3.26 0.74
CA LEU A 13 5.18 -3.66 2.09
C LEU A 13 4.77 -5.09 2.38
N SER A 14 5.63 -5.83 3.07
CA SER A 14 5.31 -7.19 3.49
C SER A 14 4.18 -7.16 4.51
N GLY A 15 3.22 -8.05 4.34
CA GLY A 15 2.11 -8.16 5.28
C GLY A 15 1.04 -7.10 5.09
N ALA A 16 1.14 -6.29 4.06
CA ALA A 16 0.25 -5.14 3.87
C ALA A 16 -0.88 -5.43 2.88
N ASP A 17 -1.97 -4.74 3.08
CA ASP A 17 -2.99 -4.59 2.04
C ASP A 17 -2.50 -3.52 1.07
N THR A 18 -2.69 -3.74 -0.20
CA THR A 18 -2.12 -2.87 -1.21
C THR A 18 -3.17 -2.49 -2.25
N LYS A 19 -3.14 -1.23 -2.63
CA LYS A 19 -4.00 -0.68 -3.68
C LYS A 19 -3.12 -0.02 -4.72
N ILE A 20 -3.34 -0.34 -5.98
CA ILE A 20 -2.60 0.26 -7.08
C ILE A 20 -3.61 0.88 -8.02
N ILE A 21 -3.44 2.17 -8.29
CA ILE A 21 -4.38 2.99 -9.07
C ILE A 21 -3.65 3.49 -10.29
N ARG A 22 -4.29 3.43 -11.44
CA ARG A 22 -3.76 4.12 -12.62
C ARG A 22 -4.25 5.55 -12.60
N LEU A 23 -3.34 6.49 -12.34
CA LEU A 23 -3.69 7.90 -12.19
C LEU A 23 -3.97 8.57 -13.52
N ASP A 24 -3.09 8.34 -14.48
CA ASP A 24 -3.23 8.91 -15.83
C ASP A 24 -2.50 7.99 -16.81
N GLU A 25 -2.30 8.46 -18.03
CA GLU A 25 -1.68 7.63 -19.05
C GLU A 25 -0.23 7.29 -18.75
N ASN A 26 0.41 8.08 -17.91
CA ASN A 26 1.85 7.96 -17.65
C ASN A 26 2.20 7.56 -16.23
N SER A 27 1.25 7.44 -15.32
CA SER A 27 1.59 7.23 -13.93
C SER A 27 0.62 6.34 -13.18
N TYR A 28 1.17 5.71 -12.14
CA TYR A 28 0.44 4.84 -11.21
C TYR A 28 0.74 5.27 -9.79
N LYS A 29 -0.19 5.03 -8.90
CA LYS A 29 -0.01 5.28 -7.47
C LYS A 29 -0.18 3.97 -6.72
N LEU A 30 0.74 3.72 -5.78
CA LEU A 30 0.66 2.58 -4.91
C LEU A 30 0.40 3.06 -3.48
N GLU A 31 -0.54 2.40 -2.81
CA GLU A 31 -0.79 2.59 -1.37
C GLU A 31 -0.71 1.23 -0.73
N SER A 32 0.21 1.06 0.20
CA SER A 32 0.44 -0.22 0.86
C SER A 32 0.43 0.04 2.36
N ASN A 33 -0.52 -0.55 3.08
CA ASN A 33 -0.75 -0.24 4.48
C ASN A 33 -0.79 -1.50 5.32
N TYR A 34 -0.09 -1.44 6.43
CA TYR A 34 -0.02 -2.53 7.38
C TYR A 34 -0.21 -1.96 8.78
N GLY A 35 -0.99 -2.65 9.59
CA GLY A 35 -1.17 -2.23 10.96
C GLY A 35 -1.66 -3.39 11.81
N TYR A 36 -1.29 -3.38 13.07
CA TYR A 36 -1.79 -4.36 14.01
C TYR A 36 -1.76 -3.80 15.41
N ASN A 37 -2.62 -4.36 16.25
CA ASN A 37 -2.72 -3.97 17.65
C ASN A 37 -2.11 -5.07 18.51
N ASP A 38 -1.47 -4.65 19.58
CA ASP A 38 -0.92 -5.58 20.54
C ASP A 38 -1.21 -5.04 21.94
N SER A 39 -1.30 -5.94 22.91
CA SER A 39 -1.48 -5.58 24.29
C SER A 39 -0.20 -5.92 25.04
N TYR A 40 0.32 -4.95 25.77
CA TYR A 40 1.57 -5.11 26.48
C TYR A 40 1.35 -4.65 27.91
N PHE A 41 1.23 -5.61 28.83
CA PHE A 41 0.82 -5.32 30.20
C PHE A 41 -0.53 -4.63 30.20
N GLN A 42 -0.56 -3.39 30.67
CA GLN A 42 -1.79 -2.62 30.66
C GLN A 42 -1.81 -1.55 29.57
N TYR A 43 -0.90 -1.69 28.61
CA TYR A 43 -0.85 -0.77 27.48
C TYR A 43 -1.43 -1.43 26.25
N ASP A 44 -2.18 -0.68 25.49
CA ASP A 44 -2.56 -1.07 24.15
C ASP A 44 -1.65 -0.33 23.19
N VAL A 45 -1.06 -1.06 22.26
CA VAL A 45 -0.11 -0.52 21.30
C VAL A 45 -0.63 -0.79 19.90
N HIS A 46 -0.67 0.26 19.09
CA HIS A 46 -1.01 0.14 17.68
C HIS A 46 0.25 0.41 16.87
N TYR A 47 0.65 -0.54 16.04
CA TYR A 47 1.78 -0.41 15.13
C TYR A 47 1.27 -0.24 13.73
N TYR A 48 1.97 0.58 12.95
CA TYR A 48 1.58 0.79 11.55
C TYR A 48 2.81 1.01 10.67
N ASP A 49 2.63 0.70 9.39
CA ASP A 49 3.65 0.93 8.38
C ASP A 49 2.89 1.22 7.09
N TRP A 50 3.11 2.38 6.52
CA TRP A 50 2.39 2.87 5.34
C TRP A 50 3.37 3.28 4.27
N MET A 51 3.08 2.91 3.04
CA MET A 51 3.84 3.34 1.87
C MET A 51 2.88 3.97 0.89
N THR A 52 3.20 5.16 0.42
CA THR A 52 2.49 5.81 -0.68
C THR A 52 3.53 6.22 -1.70
N ALA A 53 3.34 5.85 -2.95
CA ALA A 53 4.33 6.13 -3.98
C ALA A 53 3.65 6.41 -5.31
N GLU A 54 4.29 7.24 -6.14
CA GLU A 54 3.88 7.45 -7.52
C GLU A 54 5.04 7.07 -8.43
N VAL A 55 4.73 6.28 -9.44
CA VAL A 55 5.72 5.80 -10.40
C VAL A 55 5.20 6.04 -11.81
N ASP A 56 6.10 6.20 -12.76
CA ASP A 56 5.69 6.32 -14.14
C ASP A 56 5.57 4.95 -14.80
N VAL A 57 5.06 4.93 -16.03
CA VAL A 57 4.84 3.67 -16.76
C VAL A 57 6.14 2.93 -17.07
N ASP A 58 7.27 3.61 -16.98
CA ASP A 58 8.59 3.02 -17.21
C ASP A 58 9.19 2.48 -15.91
N GLY A 59 8.49 2.61 -14.80
CA GLY A 59 8.94 2.09 -13.52
C GLY A 59 9.85 3.02 -12.75
N ASN A 60 9.86 4.31 -13.08
CA ASN A 60 10.65 5.28 -12.33
C ASN A 60 9.81 5.86 -11.20
N ILE A 61 10.38 5.95 -10.02
CA ILE A 61 9.71 6.54 -8.86
C ILE A 61 9.92 8.04 -8.91
N PHE A 62 8.86 8.83 -8.86
CA PHE A 62 9.05 10.26 -8.72
C PHE A 62 8.58 10.80 -7.37
N SER A 63 7.83 10.06 -6.63
CA SER A 63 7.60 10.42 -5.23
C SER A 63 7.26 9.19 -4.45
N ALA A 64 7.67 9.16 -3.19
CA ALA A 64 7.30 8.09 -2.29
C ALA A 64 7.51 8.55 -0.87
N VAL A 65 6.64 8.11 0.02
CA VAL A 65 6.72 8.41 1.44
C VAL A 65 6.42 7.13 2.19
N ARG A 66 7.26 6.80 3.15
CA ARG A 66 7.01 5.69 4.06
C ARG A 66 6.89 6.25 5.47
N LYS A 67 5.79 5.93 6.13
CA LYS A 67 5.55 6.29 7.52
C LYS A 67 5.42 5.02 8.32
N SER A 68 6.14 4.94 9.43
CA SER A 68 6.03 3.81 10.33
C SER A 68 6.05 4.32 11.75
N GLY A 69 5.37 3.62 12.64
CA GLY A 69 5.34 4.09 14.01
C GLY A 69 4.49 3.24 14.91
N SER A 70 4.33 3.74 16.11
CA SER A 70 3.51 3.10 17.13
C SER A 70 2.82 4.15 17.96
N GLU A 71 1.64 3.82 18.44
CA GLU A 71 0.86 4.64 19.34
C GLU A 71 0.55 3.81 20.57
N PHE A 72 0.75 4.37 21.76
CA PHE A 72 0.54 3.69 23.01
C PHE A 72 -0.59 4.38 23.78
N TRP A 73 -1.48 3.59 24.33
CA TRP A 73 -2.50 4.10 25.24
C TRP A 73 -2.39 3.37 26.57
N ASN A 74 -2.35 4.13 27.63
CA ASN A 74 -2.50 3.54 28.95
C ASN A 74 -3.45 4.45 29.69
N GLY A 75 -4.49 4.00 30.14
CA GLY A 75 -5.52 4.70 30.89
C GLY A 75 -5.45 6.21 31.11
N GLY A 76 -4.33 6.82 31.03
CA GLY A 76 -4.20 8.24 31.31
C GLY A 76 -3.43 9.01 30.28
N GLY A 77 -2.96 8.37 29.24
CA GLY A 77 -2.15 9.11 28.30
C GLY A 77 -1.83 8.36 27.04
N GLU A 78 -1.29 9.09 26.13
CA GLU A 78 -0.92 8.58 24.83
C GLU A 78 0.53 8.92 24.57
N MET A 79 1.26 7.99 24.00
CA MET A 79 2.61 8.23 23.55
C MET A 79 2.70 7.71 22.12
N SER A 80 3.31 8.47 21.25
CA SER A 80 3.41 8.13 19.83
C SER A 80 4.83 8.33 19.35
N GLU A 81 5.26 7.41 18.49
CA GLU A 81 6.52 7.56 17.78
C GLU A 81 6.23 7.37 16.30
N GLU A 82 6.74 8.25 15.48
CA GLU A 82 6.55 8.13 14.05
C GLU A 82 7.84 8.45 13.33
N ARG A 83 8.14 7.66 12.33
CA ARG A 83 9.27 7.90 11.44
C ARG A 83 8.73 8.07 10.03
N VAL A 84 9.20 9.12 9.36
CA VAL A 84 8.81 9.43 8.00
C VAL A 84 10.07 9.47 7.14
N VAL A 85 10.07 8.71 6.05
CA VAL A 85 11.18 8.69 5.11
C VAL A 85 10.62 8.96 3.72
N ASN A 86 11.19 9.95 3.05
CA ASN A 86 10.78 10.33 1.70
C ASN A 86 11.76 9.78 0.67
N PHE A 87 11.26 9.52 -0.52
CA PHE A 87 12.12 9.13 -1.63
C PHE A 87 13.16 10.24 -1.86
N GLY A 88 14.42 9.85 -1.92
CA GLY A 88 15.53 10.80 -2.04
C GLY A 88 16.25 11.08 -0.74
N ASP A 89 15.66 10.73 0.40
CA ASP A 89 16.35 10.86 1.69
C ASP A 89 17.46 9.83 1.79
N PRO A 90 18.53 10.14 2.55
CA PRO A 90 19.63 9.17 2.73
C PRO A 90 19.17 7.83 3.32
N GLU A 91 18.10 7.83 4.11
CA GLU A 91 17.59 6.60 4.72
C GLU A 91 16.65 5.83 3.82
N TRP A 92 16.31 6.37 2.65
CA TRP A 92 15.36 5.70 1.78
C TRP A 92 15.88 4.34 1.33
N LYS A 93 15.04 3.34 1.46
CA LYS A 93 15.31 1.99 0.96
C LYS A 93 14.03 1.40 0.43
N LEU A 94 14.16 0.59 -0.59
CA LEU A 94 13.02 -0.22 -1.01
C LEU A 94 12.69 -1.18 0.13
N PRO A 95 11.41 -1.31 0.47
CA PRO A 95 11.03 -1.99 1.72
C PRO A 95 11.41 -3.46 1.79
N ASN A 96 11.39 -4.17 0.69
CA ASN A 96 11.71 -5.59 0.76
C ASN A 96 11.82 -6.20 -0.63
N GLU A 97 12.12 -7.48 -0.66
CA GLU A 97 12.22 -8.23 -1.90
C GLU A 97 11.00 -9.11 -2.13
N ALA A 98 10.07 -9.12 -1.21
CA ALA A 98 8.87 -9.93 -1.36
C ALA A 98 8.01 -9.31 -2.44
N LYS A 99 7.82 -10.04 -3.51
CA LYS A 99 7.20 -9.48 -4.70
C LYS A 99 5.95 -10.19 -5.12
N GLU A 100 5.64 -11.27 -4.43
CA GLU A 100 4.64 -12.20 -4.94
C GLU A 100 3.26 -11.61 -5.07
N ALA A 101 2.85 -10.78 -4.13
CA ALA A 101 1.51 -10.21 -4.16
C ALA A 101 1.29 -9.36 -5.41
N VAL A 102 2.26 -8.52 -5.74
CA VAL A 102 2.18 -7.67 -6.94
C VAL A 102 2.33 -8.52 -8.21
N LEU A 103 3.28 -9.44 -8.22
CA LEU A 103 3.48 -10.30 -9.40
C LEU A 103 2.25 -11.12 -9.72
N LYS A 104 1.57 -11.60 -8.70
CA LYS A 104 0.35 -12.36 -8.87
C LYS A 104 -0.75 -11.55 -9.55
N ASN A 105 -0.69 -10.24 -9.40
CA ASN A 105 -1.69 -9.33 -9.97
C ASN A 105 -1.16 -8.52 -11.16
N ALA A 106 0.00 -8.88 -11.70
CA ALA A 106 0.66 -8.10 -12.73
C ALA A 106 -0.24 -7.85 -13.94
N ASN A 107 -0.92 -8.88 -14.43
CA ASN A 107 -1.76 -8.72 -15.62
C ASN A 107 -2.93 -7.77 -15.36
N LYS A 108 -3.48 -7.80 -14.15
CA LYS A 108 -4.57 -6.89 -13.79
C LYS A 108 -4.08 -5.46 -13.69
N ILE A 109 -2.88 -5.27 -13.15
CA ILE A 109 -2.28 -3.96 -13.02
C ILE A 109 -2.04 -3.36 -14.42
N LEU A 110 -1.45 -4.15 -15.30
CA LEU A 110 -1.13 -3.68 -16.65
C LEU A 110 -2.38 -3.42 -17.49
N ALA A 111 -3.50 -4.03 -17.14
CA ALA A 111 -4.76 -3.84 -17.84
C ALA A 111 -5.60 -2.69 -17.30
N LEU A 112 -5.16 -2.03 -16.21
CA LEU A 112 -5.93 -0.92 -15.66
C LEU A 112 -6.02 0.23 -16.64
N GLN A 113 -7.22 0.80 -16.71
CA GLN A 113 -7.44 2.03 -17.45
C GLN A 113 -7.35 3.20 -16.48
N VAL A 114 -7.18 4.39 -17.04
CA VAL A 114 -7.06 5.59 -16.22
C VAL A 114 -8.25 5.69 -15.26
N GLY A 115 -7.94 5.87 -13.99
CA GLY A 115 -8.94 5.96 -12.94
C GLY A 115 -9.33 4.64 -12.31
N GLU A 116 -8.89 3.53 -12.87
CA GLU A 116 -9.18 2.22 -12.29
C GLU A 116 -8.11 1.81 -11.30
N PHE A 117 -8.46 0.88 -10.42
CA PHE A 117 -7.53 0.38 -9.42
C PHE A 117 -7.73 -1.10 -9.17
N VAL A 118 -6.74 -1.71 -8.55
CA VAL A 118 -6.81 -3.07 -8.06
C VAL A 118 -6.37 -3.06 -6.60
N GLU A 119 -7.07 -3.84 -5.76
CA GLU A 119 -6.70 -4.01 -4.36
C GLU A 119 -6.50 -5.49 -4.08
N PHE A 120 -5.49 -5.79 -3.27
CA PHE A 120 -5.22 -7.16 -2.88
C PHE A 120 -4.61 -7.19 -1.48
N ASP A 121 -4.74 -8.35 -0.82
CA ASP A 121 -4.19 -8.54 0.50
C ASP A 121 -2.71 -8.94 0.42
N ARG A 122 -2.11 -9.23 1.56
CA ARG A 122 -0.68 -9.57 1.64
C ARG A 122 -0.30 -10.80 0.83
N ASP A 123 -1.25 -11.67 0.54
CA ASP A 123 -1.01 -12.88 -0.23
C ASP A 123 -1.29 -12.68 -1.72
N GLY A 124 -1.70 -11.48 -2.11
CA GLY A 124 -2.03 -11.16 -3.48
C GLY A 124 -3.44 -11.55 -3.88
N ASN A 125 -4.28 -11.92 -2.93
CA ASN A 125 -5.66 -12.27 -3.21
C ASN A 125 -6.49 -11.02 -3.28
N HIS A 126 -7.38 -10.96 -4.27
CA HIS A 126 -8.26 -9.82 -4.43
C HIS A 126 -9.10 -9.63 -3.19
N LYS A 127 -9.22 -8.38 -2.79
CA LYS A 127 -10.19 -8.02 -1.78
C LYS A 127 -11.54 -7.91 -2.48
N ILE A 128 -12.54 -8.51 -1.91
CA ILE A 128 -13.87 -8.45 -2.47
C ILE A 128 -14.43 -7.07 -2.26
N GLU A 129 -14.89 -6.45 -3.35
CA GLU A 129 -15.43 -5.15 -3.24
C GLU A 129 -16.86 -5.20 -2.85
N TYR A 130 -17.15 -4.33 -2.06
CA TYR A 130 -18.54 -4.25 -1.63
C TYR A 130 -19.16 -3.14 -2.41
N ILE A 131 -18.84 -3.15 -3.11
CA ILE A 131 -18.86 -2.46 -3.74
C ILE A 131 -19.45 -1.78 -3.93
N SER A 132 -18.85 -2.08 -3.93
CA SER A 132 -19.13 -1.77 -4.13
C SER A 132 -19.45 -1.17 -4.23
N ALA A 133 -19.71 -1.02 -4.31
CA ALA A 133 -20.20 -0.91 -4.42
C ALA A 133 -20.50 -0.20 -4.29
N SER A 134 -20.72 0.05 -4.39
CA SER A 134 -21.23 0.16 -4.43
C SER A 134 -21.58 0.52 -4.61
N ALA A 135 -21.78 0.61 -4.91
CA ALA A 135 -22.30 0.22 -5.14
C ALA A 135 -22.58 0.24 -5.25
N GLY A 136 -22.96 0.60 -5.68
CA GLY A 136 -23.44 -0.20 -5.88
C GLY A 136 -23.59 -0.10 -5.94
N ARG A 137 -23.88 0.06 -6.27
CA ARG A 137 -24.29 -0.58 -6.49
C ARG A 137 -24.51 -0.61 -6.59
N ILE A 138 -24.79 -0.34 -6.73
CA ILE A 138 -25.17 -0.99 -6.98
C ILE A 138 -25.19 -1.14 -7.26
N GLY A 139 -25.39 -0.73 -7.46
CA GLY A 139 -25.60 -1.58 -7.83
C GLY A 139 -25.41 -1.48 -8.22
N LEU A 140 -25.51 -1.36 -8.65
CA LEU A 140 -25.52 -1.90 -9.06
C LEU A 140 -25.29 -1.96 -9.34
N GLN A 141 -25.26 -1.79 -9.65
CA GLN A 141 -25.26 -2.32 -9.97
C GLN A 141 -25.05 -2.42 -10.29
N LYS A 142 -25.33 -2.08 -10.58
CA LYS A 142 -25.43 -2.59 -10.96
C LYS A 142 -25.33 -2.66 -11.04
#